data_021edacfb44e1cb05474764c43e03042
#
_entry.id   021edacfb44e1cb05474764c43e03042
#
_cell.length_a   1.000
_cell.length_b   1.000
_cell.length_c   1.000
_cell.angle_alpha   90.00
_cell.angle_beta   90.00
_cell.angle_gamma   90.00
#
_symmetry.space_group_name_H-M   'P 1'
#
loop_
_entity.id
_entity.type
_entity.pdbx_description
1 polymer ?
#
loop_
_entity_poly.entity_id
_entity_poly.type
_entity_poly.pdbx_seq_one_letter_code
_entity_poly.pdbx_strand_id
1 'polypeptide(L)'
;MDAGSVGSIITSVVLVAIIVIIVGLLISCVKIVPQAQALVVERLGAYQATWAVGLHFKIPIIERVARRVDLKEQVVDFAPQPVITKDNVTMQIDTVVFYQITDPKMFCYGVANPIMAIENLTATTLRNIIGDLELDQTLTSRETINTKMRASLDVATDPWG
;
A
#
# COMPACT_ATOMS: atom_id res chain seq x y z
N MET A 1 -35.10 -51.40 -13.46
CA MET A 1 -34.02 -50.39 -13.57
C MET A 1 -32.74 -51.10 -13.24
N ASP A 2 -31.93 -51.35 -14.29
CA ASP A 2 -30.74 -52.23 -14.14
C ASP A 2 -29.63 -51.54 -13.36
N ALA A 3 -29.07 -52.26 -12.40
CA ALA A 3 -27.99 -51.76 -11.54
C ALA A 3 -26.80 -51.18 -12.34
N GLY A 4 -26.62 -51.66 -13.59
CA GLY A 4 -25.62 -51.14 -14.52
C GLY A 4 -25.89 -49.71 -15.03
N SER A 5 -27.16 -49.35 -15.25
CA SER A 5 -27.54 -48.00 -15.73
C SER A 5 -27.40 -46.95 -14.63
N VAL A 6 -27.70 -47.30 -13.39
CA VAL A 6 -27.53 -46.42 -12.23
C VAL A 6 -26.01 -46.17 -11.95
N GLY A 7 -25.19 -47.21 -12.07
CA GLY A 7 -23.74 -47.10 -11.93
C GLY A 7 -23.12 -46.16 -12.98
N SER A 8 -23.54 -46.29 -14.25
CA SER A 8 -23.00 -45.42 -15.32
C SER A 8 -23.43 -43.95 -15.16
N ILE A 9 -24.64 -43.70 -14.69
CA ILE A 9 -25.11 -42.33 -14.39
C ILE A 9 -24.30 -41.70 -13.25
N ILE A 10 -24.09 -42.44 -12.17
CA ILE A 10 -23.28 -41.96 -11.04
C ILE A 10 -21.85 -41.65 -11.49
N THR A 11 -21.22 -42.52 -12.27
CA THR A 11 -19.86 -42.30 -12.79
C THR A 11 -19.81 -41.07 -13.68
N SER A 12 -20.79 -40.86 -14.57
CA SER A 12 -20.86 -39.67 -15.42
C SER A 12 -21.05 -38.37 -14.61
N VAL A 13 -21.88 -38.40 -13.58
CA VAL A 13 -22.07 -37.22 -12.67
C VAL A 13 -20.81 -36.89 -11.91
N VAL A 14 -20.11 -37.88 -11.38
CA VAL A 14 -18.83 -37.69 -10.68
C VAL A 14 -17.76 -37.13 -11.62
N LEU A 15 -17.69 -37.65 -12.85
CA LEU A 15 -16.73 -37.18 -13.84
C LEU A 15 -16.99 -35.72 -14.23
N VAL A 16 -18.24 -35.36 -14.46
CA VAL A 16 -18.64 -33.95 -14.73
C VAL A 16 -18.32 -33.05 -13.54
N ALA A 17 -18.60 -33.48 -12.31
CA ALA A 17 -18.26 -32.72 -11.10
C ALA A 17 -16.75 -32.47 -10.99
N ILE A 18 -15.91 -33.48 -11.26
CA ILE A 18 -14.45 -33.35 -11.25
C ILE A 18 -13.99 -32.34 -12.32
N ILE A 19 -14.53 -32.41 -13.54
CA ILE A 19 -14.21 -31.48 -14.61
C ILE A 19 -14.57 -30.04 -14.22
N VAL A 20 -15.75 -29.82 -13.64
CA VAL A 20 -16.17 -28.50 -13.19
C VAL A 20 -15.25 -27.95 -12.11
N ILE A 21 -14.82 -28.77 -11.15
CA ILE A 21 -13.87 -28.40 -10.11
C ILE A 21 -12.52 -28.02 -10.74
N ILE A 22 -11.99 -28.82 -11.67
CA ILE A 22 -10.71 -28.54 -12.34
C ILE A 22 -10.79 -27.24 -13.13
N VAL A 23 -11.85 -27.00 -13.88
CA VAL A 23 -12.06 -25.77 -14.65
C VAL A 23 -12.17 -24.57 -13.70
N GLY A 24 -12.91 -24.68 -12.60
CA GLY A 24 -13.00 -23.65 -11.58
C GLY A 24 -11.65 -23.30 -10.96
N LEU A 25 -10.83 -24.30 -10.66
CA LEU A 25 -9.47 -24.10 -10.17
C LEU A 25 -8.57 -23.40 -11.21
N LEU A 26 -8.65 -23.79 -12.48
CA LEU A 26 -7.88 -23.16 -13.56
C LEU A 26 -8.25 -21.68 -13.74
N ILE A 27 -9.53 -21.34 -13.70
CA ILE A 27 -10.00 -19.96 -13.78
C ILE A 27 -9.51 -19.15 -12.55
N SER A 28 -9.52 -19.77 -11.37
CA SER A 28 -9.03 -19.15 -10.13
C SER A 28 -7.50 -18.90 -10.11
N CYS A 29 -6.75 -19.63 -10.96
CA CYS A 29 -5.30 -19.44 -11.08
C CYS A 29 -4.92 -18.15 -11.80
N VAL A 30 -5.79 -17.62 -12.65
CA VAL A 30 -5.48 -16.45 -13.46
C VAL A 30 -5.83 -15.19 -12.71
N LYS A 31 -4.86 -14.27 -12.58
CA LYS A 31 -5.04 -12.96 -11.97
C LYS A 31 -4.53 -11.87 -12.90
N ILE A 32 -5.36 -10.89 -13.19
CA ILE A 32 -5.01 -9.71 -13.97
C ILE A 32 -4.73 -8.56 -13.00
N VAL A 33 -3.56 -7.94 -13.15
CA VAL A 33 -3.17 -6.74 -12.39
C VAL A 33 -3.37 -5.53 -13.30
N PRO A 34 -4.26 -4.59 -12.94
CA PRO A 34 -4.48 -3.38 -13.72
C PRO A 34 -3.29 -2.42 -13.65
N GLN A 35 -3.27 -1.43 -14.54
CA GLN A 35 -2.24 -0.40 -14.56
C GLN A 35 -2.21 0.40 -13.26
N ALA A 36 -1.00 0.88 -12.89
CA ALA A 36 -0.74 1.64 -11.68
C ALA A 36 -1.10 0.91 -10.38
N GLN A 37 -1.13 -0.42 -10.40
CA GLN A 37 -1.29 -1.26 -9.21
C GLN A 37 -0.22 -2.33 -9.14
N ALA A 38 0.14 -2.73 -7.93
CA ALA A 38 0.96 -3.89 -7.66
C ALA A 38 0.27 -4.81 -6.66
N LEU A 39 0.44 -6.11 -6.84
CA LEU A 39 -0.07 -7.11 -5.90
C LEU A 39 1.11 -7.74 -5.17
N VAL A 40 1.11 -7.63 -3.86
CA VAL A 40 2.06 -8.35 -3.00
C VAL A 40 1.49 -9.73 -2.72
N VAL A 41 2.23 -10.76 -3.12
CA VAL A 41 1.82 -12.15 -3.03
C VAL A 41 2.66 -12.88 -2.00
N GLU A 42 1.96 -13.56 -1.11
CA GLU A 42 2.53 -14.44 -0.10
C GLU A 42 2.29 -15.91 -0.47
N ARG A 43 3.29 -16.74 -0.18
CA ARG A 43 3.19 -18.19 -0.24
C ARG A 43 3.35 -18.75 1.16
N LEU A 44 2.30 -19.38 1.70
CA LEU A 44 2.27 -19.95 3.05
C LEU A 44 2.71 -18.97 4.15
N GLY A 45 2.36 -17.66 3.98
CA GLY A 45 2.70 -16.61 4.95
C GLY A 45 4.06 -15.94 4.73
N ALA A 46 4.88 -16.40 3.79
CA ALA A 46 6.13 -15.75 3.43
C ALA A 46 5.96 -14.90 2.16
N TYR A 47 6.64 -13.76 2.09
CA TYR A 47 6.71 -12.97 0.86
C TYR A 47 7.27 -13.80 -0.29
N GLN A 48 6.55 -13.88 -1.39
CA GLN A 48 6.99 -14.60 -2.58
C GLN A 48 7.43 -13.66 -3.70
N ALA A 49 6.56 -12.74 -4.09
CA ALA A 49 6.82 -11.81 -5.18
C ALA A 49 5.87 -10.62 -5.15
N THR A 50 6.29 -9.53 -5.80
CA THR A 50 5.43 -8.39 -6.14
C THR A 50 5.07 -8.51 -7.61
N TRP A 51 3.77 -8.61 -7.91
CA TRP A 51 3.27 -8.68 -9.28
C TRP A 51 2.98 -7.28 -9.80
N ALA A 52 3.69 -6.92 -10.86
CA ALA A 52 3.44 -5.70 -11.63
C ALA A 52 2.22 -5.89 -12.55
N VAL A 53 1.94 -4.87 -13.35
CA VAL A 53 0.87 -4.86 -14.36
C VAL A 53 0.98 -6.05 -15.30
N GLY A 54 -0.14 -6.70 -15.58
CA GLY A 54 -0.22 -7.79 -16.53
C GLY A 54 -0.95 -9.03 -16.01
N LEU A 55 -0.77 -10.12 -16.74
CA LEU A 55 -1.36 -11.42 -16.44
C LEU A 55 -0.39 -12.23 -15.58
N HIS A 56 -0.88 -12.71 -14.45
CA HIS A 56 -0.12 -13.56 -13.53
C HIS A 56 -0.88 -14.83 -13.21
N PHE A 57 -0.13 -15.91 -12.95
CA PHE A 57 -0.67 -17.20 -12.54
C PHE A 57 -0.42 -17.40 -11.05
N LYS A 58 -1.49 -17.69 -10.32
CA LYS A 58 -1.51 -17.93 -8.89
C LYS A 58 -1.82 -19.40 -8.61
N ILE A 59 -1.13 -20.01 -7.66
CA ILE A 59 -1.50 -21.31 -7.11
C ILE A 59 -2.55 -21.09 -6.01
N PRO A 60 -3.84 -21.43 -6.26
CA PRO A 60 -4.95 -20.94 -5.43
C PRO A 60 -4.92 -21.38 -3.96
N ILE A 61 -4.31 -22.50 -3.65
CA ILE A 61 -4.25 -23.06 -2.28
C ILE A 61 -3.04 -22.52 -1.49
N ILE A 62 -1.92 -22.32 -2.17
CA ILE A 62 -0.62 -22.05 -1.54
C ILE A 62 -0.32 -20.54 -1.54
N GLU A 63 -0.75 -19.83 -2.58
CA GLU A 63 -0.49 -18.41 -2.77
C GLU A 63 -1.73 -17.57 -2.50
N ARG A 64 -1.53 -16.49 -1.75
CA ARG A 64 -2.57 -15.47 -1.53
C ARG A 64 -2.06 -14.08 -1.87
N VAL A 65 -2.95 -13.23 -2.33
CA VAL A 65 -2.68 -11.79 -2.44
C VAL A 65 -2.79 -11.20 -1.04
N ALA A 66 -1.66 -10.81 -0.47
CA ALA A 66 -1.58 -10.22 0.86
C ALA A 66 -2.12 -8.79 0.84
N ARG A 67 -1.65 -7.98 -0.12
CA ARG A 67 -2.08 -6.58 -0.25
C ARG A 67 -2.08 -6.16 -1.72
N ARG A 68 -3.04 -5.27 -2.04
CA ARG A 68 -3.06 -4.53 -3.29
C ARG A 68 -2.58 -3.11 -2.99
N VAL A 69 -1.58 -2.67 -3.72
CA VAL A 69 -0.93 -1.37 -3.55
C VAL A 69 -1.20 -0.53 -4.78
N ASP A 70 -1.69 0.69 -4.60
CA ASP A 70 -1.85 1.67 -5.67
C ASP A 70 -0.53 2.44 -5.82
N LEU A 71 0.01 2.49 -7.03
CA LEU A 71 1.28 3.15 -7.36
C LEU A 71 1.08 4.58 -7.87
N LYS A 72 -0.15 5.06 -7.90
CA LYS A 72 -0.42 6.47 -8.24
C LYS A 72 0.00 7.36 -7.08
N GLU A 73 0.31 8.60 -7.42
CA GLU A 73 0.46 9.64 -6.42
C GLU A 73 -0.84 9.78 -5.60
N GLN A 74 -0.69 9.80 -4.29
CA GLN A 74 -1.79 9.92 -3.33
C GLN A 74 -1.61 11.20 -2.53
N VAL A 75 -2.73 11.75 -2.09
CA VAL A 75 -2.78 12.97 -1.30
C VAL A 75 -3.38 12.65 0.06
N VAL A 76 -2.71 13.07 1.11
CA VAL A 76 -3.23 12.99 2.48
C VAL A 76 -3.23 14.37 3.09
N ASP A 77 -4.38 14.75 3.59
CA ASP A 77 -4.58 15.98 4.35
C ASP A 77 -4.54 15.64 5.84
N PHE A 78 -3.57 16.21 6.56
CA PHE A 78 -3.41 15.98 7.98
C PHE A 78 -4.07 17.11 8.78
N ALA A 79 -4.59 16.76 9.96
CA ALA A 79 -5.17 17.74 10.85
C ALA A 79 -4.18 18.86 11.19
N PRO A 80 -4.66 20.11 11.37
CA PRO A 80 -3.81 21.25 11.72
C PRO A 80 -2.94 20.97 12.95
N GLN A 81 -1.64 21.19 12.81
CA GLN A 81 -0.66 20.94 13.85
C GLN A 81 -0.31 22.21 14.60
N PRO A 82 -0.44 22.25 15.94
CA PRO A 82 0.01 23.37 16.73
C PRO A 82 1.55 23.36 16.82
N VAL A 83 2.16 24.47 16.44
CA VAL A 83 3.61 24.69 16.49
C VAL A 83 3.92 26.00 17.19
N ILE A 84 5.12 26.10 17.76
CA ILE A 84 5.58 27.30 18.46
C ILE A 84 6.85 27.77 17.73
N THR A 85 6.85 29.02 17.32
CA THR A 85 7.99 29.67 16.67
C THR A 85 9.07 30.04 17.67
N LYS A 86 10.26 30.41 17.18
CA LYS A 86 11.40 30.81 17.98
C LYS A 86 11.11 32.02 18.89
N ASP A 87 10.27 32.94 18.44
CA ASP A 87 9.79 34.13 19.16
C ASP A 87 8.58 33.82 20.07
N ASN A 88 8.31 32.52 20.35
CA ASN A 88 7.30 32.03 21.28
C ASN A 88 5.86 32.35 20.88
N VAL A 89 5.59 32.43 19.58
CA VAL A 89 4.25 32.58 19.03
C VAL A 89 3.69 31.21 18.68
N THR A 90 2.50 30.89 19.18
CA THR A 90 1.77 29.67 18.83
C THR A 90 0.96 29.89 17.56
N MET A 91 1.10 28.99 16.59
CA MET A 91 0.32 28.98 15.35
C MET A 91 -0.14 27.58 15.01
N GLN A 92 -1.19 27.49 14.19
CA GLN A 92 -1.64 26.23 13.61
C GLN A 92 -1.28 26.21 12.13
N ILE A 93 -0.73 25.08 11.69
CA ILE A 93 -0.31 24.88 10.30
C ILE A 93 -1.01 23.67 9.74
N ASP A 94 -1.76 23.89 8.66
CA ASP A 94 -2.33 22.84 7.83
C ASP A 94 -1.27 22.24 6.93
N THR A 95 -1.26 20.92 6.81
CA THR A 95 -0.24 20.21 6.03
C THR A 95 -0.90 19.20 5.11
N VAL A 96 -0.64 19.33 3.82
CA VAL A 96 -1.03 18.37 2.78
C VAL A 96 0.23 17.70 2.25
N VAL A 97 0.26 16.39 2.28
CA VAL A 97 1.40 15.59 1.79
C VAL A 97 1.00 14.80 0.56
N PHE A 98 1.76 14.98 -0.50
CA PHE A 98 1.70 14.16 -1.71
C PHE A 98 2.77 13.07 -1.61
N TYR A 99 2.38 11.82 -1.79
CA TYR A 99 3.31 10.70 -1.74
C TYR A 99 2.98 9.67 -2.80
N GLN A 100 3.98 8.91 -3.21
CA GLN A 100 3.86 7.81 -4.16
C GLN A 100 4.63 6.61 -3.65
N ILE A 101 4.05 5.42 -3.78
CA ILE A 101 4.69 4.18 -3.36
C ILE A 101 5.61 3.71 -4.48
N THR A 102 6.91 3.60 -4.17
CA THR A 102 7.95 3.14 -5.11
C THR A 102 8.25 1.66 -4.95
N ASP A 103 8.29 1.15 -3.72
CA ASP A 103 8.47 -0.28 -3.43
C ASP A 103 7.27 -0.85 -2.64
N PRO A 104 6.36 -1.56 -3.32
CA PRO A 104 5.20 -2.18 -2.67
C PRO A 104 5.55 -3.18 -1.58
N LYS A 105 6.70 -3.86 -1.67
CA LYS A 105 7.15 -4.81 -0.65
C LYS A 105 7.52 -4.08 0.65
N MET A 106 8.36 -3.04 0.54
CA MET A 106 8.77 -2.24 1.69
C MET A 106 7.57 -1.53 2.31
N PHE A 107 6.65 -1.00 1.50
CA PHE A 107 5.40 -0.41 1.98
C PHE A 107 4.52 -1.37 2.78
N CYS A 108 4.50 -2.66 2.42
CA CYS A 108 3.67 -3.67 3.11
C CYS A 108 4.32 -4.20 4.39
N TYR A 109 5.64 -4.32 4.43
CA TYR A 109 6.36 -5.02 5.50
C TYR A 109 7.34 -4.12 6.27
N GLY A 110 7.69 -2.97 5.74
CA GLY A 110 8.66 -2.05 6.38
C GLY A 110 8.07 -1.33 7.59
N VAL A 111 6.79 -0.98 7.54
CA VAL A 111 6.11 -0.27 8.62
C VAL A 111 4.65 -0.74 8.76
N ALA A 112 4.16 -0.85 9.98
CA ALA A 112 2.81 -1.37 10.25
C ALA A 112 1.69 -0.45 9.72
N ASN A 113 1.85 0.86 9.88
CA ASN A 113 0.91 1.87 9.39
C ASN A 113 1.68 3.04 8.76
N PRO A 114 1.93 2.98 7.43
CA PRO A 114 2.73 3.99 6.73
C PRO A 114 2.14 5.39 6.84
N ILE A 115 0.83 5.53 6.70
CA ILE A 115 0.17 6.84 6.71
C ILE A 115 0.30 7.52 8.08
N MET A 116 0.05 6.80 9.16
CA MET A 116 0.25 7.32 10.53
C MET A 116 1.73 7.63 10.80
N ALA A 117 2.64 6.85 10.27
CA ALA A 117 4.07 7.10 10.42
C ALA A 117 4.48 8.38 9.69
N ILE A 118 3.99 8.62 8.46
CA ILE A 118 4.21 9.87 7.71
C ILE A 118 3.60 11.06 8.46
N GLU A 119 2.39 10.93 9.00
CA GLU A 119 1.72 11.98 9.77
C GLU A 119 2.56 12.43 10.97
N ASN A 120 2.98 11.48 11.81
CA ASN A 120 3.78 11.76 12.99
C ASN A 120 5.18 12.34 12.64
N LEU A 121 5.79 11.83 11.58
CA LEU A 121 7.06 12.32 11.08
C LEU A 121 6.92 13.74 10.55
N THR A 122 5.88 14.02 9.78
CA THR A 122 5.55 15.36 9.25
C THR A 122 5.34 16.34 10.41
N ALA A 123 4.51 15.98 11.39
CA ALA A 123 4.25 16.82 12.55
C ALA A 123 5.53 17.15 13.36
N THR A 124 6.38 16.13 13.55
CA THR A 124 7.64 16.31 14.30
C THR A 124 8.64 17.16 13.52
N THR A 125 8.80 16.89 12.24
CA THR A 125 9.73 17.64 11.36
C THR A 125 9.27 19.09 11.21
N LEU A 126 7.97 19.32 11.03
CA LEU A 126 7.39 20.65 10.95
C LEU A 126 7.67 21.45 12.24
N ARG A 127 7.41 20.84 13.40
CA ARG A 127 7.69 21.46 14.70
C ARG A 127 9.15 21.86 14.86
N ASN A 128 10.06 21.02 14.44
CA ASN A 128 11.50 21.30 14.51
C ASN A 128 11.88 22.48 13.59
N ILE A 129 11.44 22.46 12.33
CA ILE A 129 11.78 23.49 11.34
C ILE A 129 11.20 24.85 11.76
N ILE A 130 9.93 24.88 12.20
CA ILE A 130 9.26 26.12 12.60
C ILE A 130 9.81 26.65 13.93
N GLY A 131 10.18 25.75 14.86
CA GLY A 131 10.77 26.14 16.14
C GLY A 131 12.11 26.88 16.01
N ASP A 132 12.81 26.73 14.90
CA ASP A 132 14.05 27.44 14.58
C ASP A 132 13.83 28.80 13.88
N LEU A 133 12.59 29.10 13.47
CA LEU A 133 12.21 30.28 12.69
C LEU A 133 11.39 31.26 13.52
N GLU A 134 11.58 32.56 13.25
CA GLU A 134 10.69 33.61 13.73
C GLU A 134 9.39 33.65 12.91
N LEU A 135 8.33 34.25 13.47
CA LEU A 135 7.01 34.31 12.80
C LEU A 135 7.10 34.90 11.40
N ASP A 136 7.79 36.03 11.22
CA ASP A 136 7.96 36.69 9.93
C ASP A 136 8.70 35.79 8.92
N GLN A 137 9.72 35.07 9.39
CA GLN A 137 10.45 34.13 8.56
C GLN A 137 9.58 32.94 8.16
N THR A 138 8.72 32.44 9.05
CA THR A 138 7.80 31.35 8.76
C THR A 138 6.81 31.74 7.65
N LEU A 139 6.31 32.98 7.66
CA LEU A 139 5.37 33.45 6.67
C LEU A 139 6.02 33.74 5.30
N THR A 140 7.28 34.17 5.29
CA THR A 140 7.99 34.57 4.05
C THR A 140 8.80 33.43 3.44
N SER A 141 9.18 32.41 4.21
CA SER A 141 10.12 31.34 3.76
C SER A 141 9.44 30.01 3.46
N ARG A 142 8.18 30.01 3.02
CA ARG A 142 7.39 28.80 2.76
C ARG A 142 8.12 27.81 1.85
N GLU A 143 8.76 28.28 0.79
CA GLU A 143 9.50 27.45 -0.17
C GLU A 143 10.69 26.75 0.49
N THR A 144 11.44 27.48 1.34
CA THR A 144 12.55 26.92 2.10
C THR A 144 12.09 25.87 3.10
N ILE A 145 10.97 26.12 3.78
CA ILE A 145 10.35 25.17 4.72
C ILE A 145 9.93 23.90 3.97
N ASN A 146 9.24 24.04 2.86
CA ASN A 146 8.82 22.89 2.03
C ASN A 146 10.01 22.06 1.54
N THR A 147 11.08 22.71 1.10
CA THR A 147 12.31 22.02 0.65
C THR A 147 12.98 21.24 1.79
N LYS A 148 13.09 21.83 2.98
CA LYS A 148 13.65 21.17 4.17
C LYS A 148 12.76 20.02 4.64
N MET A 149 11.42 20.23 4.65
CA MET A 149 10.45 19.20 5.00
C MET A 149 10.59 18.00 4.06
N ARG A 150 10.55 18.25 2.74
CA ARG A 150 10.69 17.22 1.73
C ARG A 150 11.97 16.42 1.91
N ALA A 151 13.11 17.08 2.03
CA ALA A 151 14.41 16.40 2.21
C ALA A 151 14.44 15.52 3.46
N SER A 152 13.85 15.99 4.57
CA SER A 152 13.78 15.21 5.81
C SER A 152 12.84 14.03 5.73
N LEU A 153 11.69 14.21 5.06
CA LEU A 153 10.69 13.16 4.87
C LEU A 153 11.22 12.08 3.91
N ASP A 154 11.82 12.46 2.79
CA ASP A 154 12.37 11.53 1.80
C ASP A 154 13.40 10.57 2.45
N VAL A 155 14.35 11.11 3.21
CA VAL A 155 15.37 10.29 3.91
C VAL A 155 14.74 9.32 4.92
N ALA A 156 13.72 9.76 5.65
CA ALA A 156 13.10 8.95 6.69
C ALA A 156 12.12 7.90 6.12
N THR A 157 11.51 8.16 4.97
CA THR A 157 10.55 7.26 4.33
C THR A 157 11.18 6.27 3.35
N ASP A 158 12.41 6.47 2.93
CA ASP A 158 13.16 5.57 2.04
C ASP A 158 13.09 4.08 2.46
N PRO A 159 13.24 3.71 3.76
CA PRO A 159 13.12 2.32 4.19
C PRO A 159 11.70 1.75 4.11
N TRP A 160 10.71 2.59 3.87
CA TRP A 160 9.29 2.20 3.83
C TRP A 160 8.76 2.05 2.39
N GLY A 161 9.54 2.43 1.37
CA GLY A 161 9.18 2.32 -0.06
C GLY A 161 8.24 3.39 -0.53
#